data_f3b78bffd278cc2721e9a60abce7774a
#
_entry.id   f3b78bffd278cc2721e9a60abce7774a
#
_cell.length_a   1.000
_cell.length_b   1.000
_cell.length_c   1.000
_cell.angle_alpha   90.00
_cell.angle_beta   90.00
_cell.angle_gamma   90.00
#
_symmetry.space_group_name_H-M   'P 1'
#
loop_
_entity.id
_entity.type
_entity.pdbx_description
1 polymer ?
#
loop_
_entity_poly.entity_id
_entity_poly.type
_entity_poly.pdbx_seq_one_letter_code
_entity_poly.pdbx_strand_id
1 'polypeptide(L)'
;ELSLNKSDNLSKYKCFVVMRCWHPRAENVVKEVINYNPDEVILMPLYPQYSAATSGSSIKEWKDVCLKNNFKKKTNTICCYPTDKNFIQAHKDEIIKIIENLVNFKLIFSAHGLPEKNIKKGDPYQWQVEQSVNQIVKSLNIKDLDWILSYQSRVGPLKWVGPSTEDIIVENSKLGKHIV
;
A
#
# COMPACT_ATOMS: atom_id res chain seq x y z
N GLU A 1 3.72 -15.74 9.78
CA GLU A 1 4.73 -16.63 10.41
C GLU A 1 4.50 -18.09 10.06
N LEU A 2 3.35 -18.67 10.40
CA LEU A 2 3.07 -20.10 10.15
C LEU A 2 3.23 -20.51 8.68
N SER A 3 2.76 -19.71 7.75
CA SER A 3 2.86 -20.00 6.31
C SER A 3 4.30 -19.97 5.81
N LEU A 4 5.11 -19.02 6.28
CA LEU A 4 6.52 -18.93 5.93
C LEU A 4 7.29 -20.16 6.45
N ASN A 5 7.07 -20.53 7.71
CA ASN A 5 7.74 -21.69 8.31
C ASN A 5 7.27 -23.04 7.73
N LYS A 6 6.10 -23.07 7.04
CA LYS A 6 5.63 -24.26 6.30
C LYS A 6 6.22 -24.34 4.89
N SER A 7 6.47 -23.18 4.25
CA SER A 7 6.95 -23.13 2.87
C SER A 7 8.47 -23.28 2.74
N ASP A 8 9.22 -23.00 3.81
CA ASP A 8 10.67 -23.09 3.84
C ASP A 8 11.14 -23.85 5.10
N ASN A 9 11.66 -25.05 4.87
CA ASN A 9 12.18 -25.90 5.95
C ASN A 9 13.64 -25.59 6.33
N LEU A 10 14.30 -24.69 5.60
CA LEU A 10 15.71 -24.36 5.82
C LEU A 10 15.89 -23.16 6.77
N SER A 11 14.85 -22.34 6.89
CA SER A 11 14.88 -21.10 7.68
C SER A 11 13.77 -21.10 8.73
N LYS A 12 14.04 -20.52 9.88
CA LYS A 12 13.03 -20.27 10.91
C LYS A 12 12.64 -18.80 10.91
N TYR A 13 11.38 -18.52 10.63
CA TYR A 13 10.83 -17.17 10.61
C TYR A 13 10.12 -16.82 11.89
N LYS A 14 10.36 -15.60 12.37
CA LYS A 14 9.62 -14.94 13.44
C LYS A 14 9.12 -13.59 12.96
N CYS A 15 7.82 -13.36 13.04
CA CYS A 15 7.19 -12.10 12.62
C CYS A 15 6.98 -11.18 13.82
N PHE A 16 7.31 -9.91 13.63
CA PHE A 16 7.08 -8.84 14.59
C PHE A 16 6.27 -7.74 13.90
N VAL A 17 5.22 -7.27 14.57
CA VAL A 17 4.43 -6.12 14.09
C VAL A 17 5.07 -4.84 14.60
N VAL A 18 5.27 -3.87 13.70
CA VAL A 18 5.80 -2.54 14.02
C VAL A 18 4.88 -1.48 13.44
N MET A 19 4.42 -0.58 14.28
CA MET A 19 3.52 0.52 13.86
C MET A 19 4.25 1.86 13.86
N ARG A 20 4.07 2.66 12.78
CA ARG A 20 4.65 4.00 12.71
C ARG A 20 3.88 5.03 13.55
N CYS A 21 2.57 4.97 13.54
CA CYS A 21 1.69 5.94 14.18
C CYS A 21 0.80 5.34 15.29
N TRP A 22 1.01 4.09 15.66
CA TRP A 22 0.32 3.37 16.71
C TRP A 22 1.26 2.40 17.42
N HIS A 23 0.76 1.54 18.29
CA HIS A 23 1.54 0.54 19.01
C HIS A 23 1.42 -0.86 18.38
N PRO A 24 2.46 -1.68 18.47
CA PRO A 24 3.76 -1.41 19.10
C PRO A 24 4.70 -0.55 18.24
N ARG A 25 5.45 0.34 18.88
CA ARG A 25 6.41 1.24 18.24
C ARG A 25 7.75 0.55 18.01
N ALA A 26 8.53 1.07 17.05
CA ALA A 26 9.86 0.55 16.73
C ALA A 26 10.79 0.45 17.95
N GLU A 27 10.70 1.39 18.90
CA GLU A 27 11.52 1.39 20.12
C GLU A 27 11.33 0.15 20.99
N ASN A 28 10.13 -0.38 21.06
CA ASN A 28 9.83 -1.60 21.82
C ASN A 28 10.20 -2.84 21.00
N VAL A 29 9.80 -2.88 19.74
CA VAL A 29 9.97 -4.05 18.87
C VAL A 29 11.43 -4.32 18.55
N VAL A 30 12.27 -3.29 18.38
CA VAL A 30 13.73 -3.48 18.18
C VAL A 30 14.34 -4.22 19.35
N LYS A 31 13.93 -3.95 20.59
CA LYS A 31 14.41 -4.68 21.78
C LYS A 31 14.01 -6.15 21.75
N GLU A 32 12.77 -6.45 21.34
CA GLU A 32 12.30 -7.83 21.18
C GLU A 32 13.07 -8.57 20.08
N VAL A 33 13.36 -7.89 18.97
CA VAL A 33 14.15 -8.46 17.87
C VAL A 33 15.61 -8.68 18.31
N ILE A 34 16.20 -7.79 19.08
CA ILE A 34 17.54 -7.97 19.67
C ILE A 34 17.56 -9.21 20.57
N ASN A 35 16.56 -9.36 21.45
CA ASN A 35 16.46 -10.52 22.36
C ASN A 35 16.24 -11.83 21.60
N TYR A 36 15.51 -11.79 20.48
CA TYR A 36 15.34 -12.95 19.59
C TYR A 36 16.62 -13.33 18.86
N ASN A 37 17.53 -12.36 18.64
CA ASN A 37 18.82 -12.50 17.99
C ASN A 37 18.77 -13.19 16.61
N PRO A 38 18.05 -12.65 15.62
CA PRO A 38 17.97 -13.23 14.28
C PRO A 38 19.30 -13.13 13.53
N ASP A 39 19.49 -13.97 12.53
CA ASP A 39 20.62 -13.86 11.59
C ASP A 39 20.43 -12.69 10.64
N GLU A 40 19.20 -12.45 10.20
CA GLU A 40 18.82 -11.42 9.26
C GLU A 40 17.43 -10.84 9.60
N VAL A 41 17.20 -9.59 9.25
CA VAL A 41 15.90 -8.89 9.38
C VAL A 41 15.36 -8.54 7.99
N ILE A 42 14.08 -8.81 7.76
CA ILE A 42 13.37 -8.36 6.57
C ILE A 42 12.30 -7.35 6.99
N LEU A 43 12.42 -6.12 6.50
CA LEU A 43 11.39 -5.09 6.66
C LEU A 43 10.41 -5.18 5.50
N MET A 44 9.13 -5.36 5.83
CA MET A 44 8.06 -5.43 4.85
C MET A 44 6.94 -4.46 5.24
N PRO A 45 6.98 -3.19 4.80
CA PRO A 45 5.84 -2.29 4.93
C PRO A 45 4.62 -2.86 4.20
N LEU A 46 3.45 -2.86 4.86
CA LEU A 46 2.20 -3.34 4.26
C LEU A 46 1.53 -2.27 3.38
N TYR A 47 2.34 -1.42 2.78
CA TYR A 47 1.94 -0.43 1.77
C TYR A 47 2.47 -0.91 0.41
N PRO A 48 1.58 -1.32 -0.52
CA PRO A 48 2.03 -1.77 -1.84
C PRO A 48 2.78 -0.67 -2.61
N GLN A 49 2.36 0.58 -2.43
CA GLN A 49 2.98 1.75 -3.03
C GLN A 49 3.83 2.50 -2.00
N TYR A 50 5.04 2.86 -2.41
CA TYR A 50 5.95 3.65 -1.58
C TYR A 50 5.55 5.12 -1.53
N SER A 51 5.61 5.70 -0.34
CA SER A 51 5.71 7.14 -0.14
C SER A 51 6.72 7.44 0.96
N ALA A 52 7.41 8.56 0.86
CA ALA A 52 8.25 9.07 1.95
C ALA A 52 7.46 9.30 3.25
N ALA A 53 6.17 9.62 3.12
CA ALA A 53 5.27 9.83 4.25
C ALA A 53 4.83 8.53 4.96
N THR A 54 4.84 7.40 4.27
CA THR A 54 4.41 6.09 4.80
C THR A 54 5.58 5.13 4.97
N SER A 55 5.85 4.28 3.98
CA SER A 55 6.93 3.29 4.02
C SER A 55 8.29 3.93 4.36
N GLY A 56 8.59 5.06 3.72
CA GLY A 56 9.85 5.77 3.97
C GLY A 56 10.01 6.23 5.41
N SER A 57 8.96 6.80 6.01
CA SER A 57 8.99 7.25 7.41
C SER A 57 9.11 6.08 8.40
N SER A 58 8.44 4.94 8.13
CA SER A 58 8.51 3.72 8.94
C SER A 58 9.91 3.10 8.89
N ILE A 59 10.47 2.94 7.69
CA ILE A 59 11.81 2.40 7.48
C ILE A 59 12.87 3.29 8.14
N LYS A 60 12.71 4.62 8.03
CA LYS A 60 13.62 5.56 8.69
C LYS A 60 13.57 5.42 10.20
N GLU A 61 12.38 5.40 10.81
CA GLU A 61 12.25 5.22 12.26
C GLU A 61 12.91 3.92 12.74
N TRP A 62 12.65 2.81 12.04
CA TRP A 62 13.30 1.53 12.35
C TRP A 62 14.83 1.64 12.34
N LYS A 63 15.39 2.21 11.28
CA LYS A 63 16.84 2.40 11.14
C LYS A 63 17.41 3.28 12.25
N ASP A 64 16.74 4.39 12.57
CA ASP A 64 17.17 5.31 13.62
C ASP A 64 17.18 4.62 15.00
N VAL A 65 16.17 3.79 15.29
CA VAL A 65 16.10 3.04 16.55
C VAL A 65 17.14 1.92 16.60
N CYS A 66 17.38 1.22 15.50
CA CYS A 66 18.46 0.22 15.42
C CYS A 66 19.83 0.84 15.69
N LEU A 67 20.12 2.01 15.13
CA LEU A 67 21.36 2.74 15.38
C LEU A 67 21.52 3.11 16.85
N LYS A 68 20.47 3.63 17.49
CA LYS A 68 20.47 3.98 18.93
C LYS A 68 20.73 2.77 19.84
N ASN A 69 20.32 1.57 19.41
CA ASN A 69 20.51 0.33 20.17
C ASN A 69 21.72 -0.49 19.73
N ASN A 70 22.61 0.05 18.89
CA ASN A 70 23.76 -0.68 18.34
C ASN A 70 23.38 -1.99 17.61
N PHE A 71 22.17 -2.09 17.10
CA PHE A 71 21.70 -3.28 16.38
C PHE A 71 22.19 -3.23 14.93
N LYS A 72 23.13 -4.14 14.58
CA LYS A 72 23.86 -4.13 13.29
C LYS A 72 23.57 -5.37 12.42
N LYS A 73 22.48 -6.08 12.69
CA LYS A 73 22.13 -7.25 11.88
C LYS A 73 21.80 -6.82 10.43
N LYS A 74 22.12 -7.69 9.49
CA LYS A 74 21.77 -7.51 8.08
C LYS A 74 20.26 -7.26 7.96
N THR A 75 19.89 -6.19 7.31
CA THR A 75 18.48 -5.79 7.15
C THR A 75 18.18 -5.56 5.68
N ASN A 76 17.33 -6.40 5.12
CA ASN A 76 16.77 -6.25 3.79
C ASN A 76 15.41 -5.55 3.87
N THR A 77 15.06 -4.79 2.85
CA THR A 77 13.81 -4.03 2.82
C THR A 77 13.05 -4.31 1.54
N ILE A 78 11.82 -4.82 1.67
CA ILE A 78 10.84 -4.87 0.58
C ILE A 78 10.13 -3.53 0.59
N CYS A 79 10.61 -2.56 -0.20
CA CYS A 79 10.12 -1.18 -0.08
C CYS A 79 8.70 -0.99 -0.61
N CYS A 80 8.33 -1.73 -1.66
CA CYS A 80 7.06 -1.59 -2.37
C CYS A 80 6.84 -2.77 -3.33
N TYR A 81 5.58 -3.00 -3.71
CA TYR A 81 5.17 -4.09 -4.62
C TYR A 81 3.91 -3.71 -5.42
N PRO A 82 3.88 -2.52 -6.09
CA PRO A 82 2.67 -1.95 -6.69
C PRO A 82 2.11 -2.80 -7.85
N THR A 83 2.94 -3.64 -8.47
CA THR A 83 2.55 -4.47 -9.61
C THR A 83 2.81 -5.97 -9.37
N ASP A 84 2.91 -6.37 -8.10
CA ASP A 84 3.03 -7.79 -7.75
C ASP A 84 1.83 -8.58 -8.27
N LYS A 85 2.10 -9.75 -8.85
CA LYS A 85 1.07 -10.57 -9.51
C LYS A 85 -0.05 -11.00 -8.56
N ASN A 86 0.30 -11.40 -7.35
CA ASN A 86 -0.68 -11.87 -6.38
C ASN A 86 -1.52 -10.70 -5.83
N PHE A 87 -0.87 -9.53 -5.63
CA PHE A 87 -1.56 -8.30 -5.26
C PHE A 87 -2.58 -7.88 -6.33
N ILE A 88 -2.20 -7.88 -7.62
CA ILE A 88 -3.11 -7.59 -8.73
C ILE A 88 -4.22 -8.63 -8.84
N GLN A 89 -3.89 -9.92 -8.71
CA GLN A 89 -4.88 -11.00 -8.79
C GLN A 89 -5.91 -10.91 -7.66
N ALA A 90 -5.49 -10.61 -6.44
CA ALA A 90 -6.40 -10.45 -5.31
C ALA A 90 -7.42 -9.32 -5.56
N HIS A 91 -6.98 -8.17 -6.09
CA HIS A 91 -7.89 -7.10 -6.48
C HIS A 91 -8.84 -7.50 -7.60
N LYS A 92 -8.33 -8.16 -8.64
CA LYS A 92 -9.16 -8.70 -9.73
C LYS A 92 -10.28 -9.61 -9.20
N ASP A 93 -9.94 -10.55 -8.34
CA ASP A 93 -10.89 -11.54 -7.82
C ASP A 93 -12.00 -10.87 -7.00
N GLU A 94 -11.68 -9.88 -6.19
CA GLU A 94 -12.67 -9.12 -5.42
C GLU A 94 -13.55 -8.24 -6.32
N ILE A 95 -12.97 -7.55 -7.29
CA ILE A 95 -13.73 -6.71 -8.24
C ILE A 95 -14.71 -7.58 -9.04
N ILE A 96 -14.27 -8.70 -9.62
CA ILE A 96 -15.13 -9.57 -10.42
C ILE A 96 -16.34 -10.05 -9.64
N LYS A 97 -16.18 -10.47 -8.38
CA LYS A 97 -17.30 -10.91 -7.52
C LYS A 97 -18.40 -9.85 -7.38
N ILE A 98 -17.99 -8.57 -7.37
CA ILE A 98 -18.94 -7.45 -7.20
C ILE A 98 -19.62 -7.10 -8.51
N ILE A 99 -18.86 -7.05 -9.62
CA ILE A 99 -19.38 -6.55 -10.90
C ILE A 99 -20.08 -7.61 -11.75
N GLU A 100 -19.96 -8.89 -11.41
CA GLU A 100 -20.45 -10.04 -12.22
C GLU A 100 -21.91 -9.89 -12.67
N ASN A 101 -22.77 -9.29 -11.82
CA ASN A 101 -24.19 -9.11 -12.08
C ASN A 101 -24.59 -7.63 -12.25
N LEU A 102 -23.63 -6.75 -12.42
CA LEU A 102 -23.90 -5.31 -12.56
C LEU A 102 -23.88 -4.88 -14.03
N VAL A 103 -24.85 -4.03 -14.37
CA VAL A 103 -24.90 -3.29 -15.62
C VAL A 103 -24.83 -1.81 -15.31
N ASN A 104 -24.27 -1.00 -16.23
CA ASN A 104 -24.19 0.47 -16.09
C ASN A 104 -23.50 0.90 -14.78
N PHE A 105 -22.31 0.40 -14.53
CA PHE A 105 -21.51 0.76 -13.35
C PHE A 105 -20.29 1.62 -13.71
N LYS A 106 -19.81 2.35 -12.71
CA LYS A 106 -18.52 3.06 -12.72
C LYS A 106 -17.60 2.41 -11.70
N LEU A 107 -16.47 1.88 -12.15
CA LEU A 107 -15.44 1.34 -11.25
C LEU A 107 -14.52 2.47 -10.78
N ILE A 108 -14.51 2.76 -9.49
CA ILE A 108 -13.72 3.84 -8.90
C ILE A 108 -12.58 3.26 -8.06
N PHE A 109 -11.35 3.46 -8.50
CA PHE A 109 -10.17 3.18 -7.69
C PHE A 109 -9.90 4.39 -6.79
N SER A 110 -10.16 4.25 -5.50
CA SER A 110 -9.98 5.32 -4.53
C SER A 110 -8.69 5.13 -3.73
N ALA A 111 -7.67 5.92 -4.04
CA ALA A 111 -6.41 5.92 -3.31
C ALA A 111 -6.39 7.02 -2.23
N HIS A 112 -5.55 6.86 -1.20
CA HIS A 112 -5.34 7.93 -0.23
C HIS A 112 -4.64 9.12 -0.90
N GLY A 113 -5.13 10.34 -0.69
CA GLY A 113 -4.54 11.54 -1.26
C GLY A 113 -3.15 11.83 -0.70
N LEU A 114 -2.33 12.50 -1.50
CA LEU A 114 -1.04 13.04 -1.09
C LEU A 114 -0.93 14.50 -1.55
N PRO A 115 -0.37 15.43 -0.76
CA PRO A 115 -0.17 16.80 -1.22
C PRO A 115 0.69 16.85 -2.49
N GLU A 116 0.27 17.62 -3.49
CA GLU A 116 1.01 17.77 -4.76
C GLU A 116 2.49 18.14 -4.55
N LYS A 117 2.78 18.90 -3.51
CA LYS A 117 4.17 19.28 -3.17
C LYS A 117 5.08 18.07 -2.92
N ASN A 118 4.53 16.95 -2.43
CA ASN A 118 5.31 15.74 -2.19
C ASN A 118 5.67 15.09 -3.53
N ILE A 119 4.71 15.00 -4.45
CA ILE A 119 4.92 14.48 -5.81
C ILE A 119 5.96 15.33 -6.55
N LYS A 120 5.83 16.65 -6.49
CA LYS A 120 6.81 17.58 -7.10
C LYS A 120 8.22 17.45 -6.52
N LYS A 121 8.37 16.93 -5.30
CA LYS A 121 9.66 16.60 -4.68
C LYS A 121 10.18 15.20 -5.05
N GLY A 122 9.51 14.50 -5.94
CA GLY A 122 9.95 13.18 -6.44
C GLY A 122 9.39 11.99 -5.65
N ASP A 123 8.33 12.17 -4.84
CA ASP A 123 7.67 11.03 -4.20
C ASP A 123 6.99 10.16 -5.28
N PRO A 124 7.31 8.87 -5.41
CA PRO A 124 6.82 8.03 -6.49
C PRO A 124 5.39 7.53 -6.28
N TYR A 125 4.72 7.88 -5.17
CA TYR A 125 3.45 7.32 -4.75
C TYR A 125 2.38 7.37 -5.83
N GLN A 126 2.14 8.56 -6.40
CA GLN A 126 1.11 8.73 -7.43
C GLN A 126 1.36 7.82 -8.63
N TRP A 127 2.58 7.83 -9.15
CA TRP A 127 2.98 6.97 -10.27
C TRP A 127 2.79 5.48 -9.93
N GLN A 128 3.18 5.04 -8.74
CA GLN A 128 3.00 3.64 -8.34
C GLN A 128 1.52 3.25 -8.18
N VAL A 129 0.67 4.15 -7.68
CA VAL A 129 -0.79 3.94 -7.66
C VAL A 129 -1.33 3.78 -9.08
N GLU A 130 -0.95 4.66 -10.00
CA GLU A 130 -1.33 4.57 -11.42
C GLU A 130 -0.89 3.24 -12.05
N GLN A 131 0.33 2.76 -11.74
CA GLN A 131 0.79 1.45 -12.20
C GLN A 131 -0.07 0.31 -11.64
N SER A 132 -0.40 0.33 -10.36
CA SER A 132 -1.27 -0.67 -9.73
C SER A 132 -2.65 -0.71 -10.42
N VAL A 133 -3.29 0.43 -10.56
CA VAL A 133 -4.62 0.54 -11.17
C VAL A 133 -4.59 0.08 -12.63
N ASN A 134 -3.62 0.53 -13.42
CA ASN A 134 -3.48 0.12 -14.82
C ASN A 134 -3.31 -1.41 -14.96
N GLN A 135 -2.53 -2.05 -14.08
CA GLN A 135 -2.35 -3.50 -14.10
C GLN A 135 -3.62 -4.24 -13.66
N ILE A 136 -4.36 -3.73 -12.68
CA ILE A 136 -5.65 -4.31 -12.27
C ILE A 136 -6.64 -4.22 -13.43
N VAL A 137 -6.84 -3.04 -14.02
CA VAL A 137 -7.75 -2.83 -15.16
C VAL A 137 -7.38 -3.76 -16.33
N LYS A 138 -6.11 -3.83 -16.67
CA LYS A 138 -5.62 -4.75 -17.70
C LYS A 138 -5.94 -6.21 -17.37
N SER A 139 -5.79 -6.60 -16.11
CA SER A 139 -6.04 -7.98 -15.66
C SER A 139 -7.53 -8.35 -15.70
N LEU A 140 -8.44 -7.39 -15.51
CA LEU A 140 -9.89 -7.61 -15.62
C LEU A 140 -10.29 -8.02 -17.04
N ASN A 141 -9.58 -7.53 -18.06
CA ASN A 141 -9.83 -7.86 -19.47
C ASN A 141 -11.29 -7.60 -19.92
N ILE A 142 -11.90 -6.52 -19.42
CA ILE A 142 -13.26 -6.09 -19.78
C ILE A 142 -13.15 -5.01 -20.85
N LYS A 143 -13.79 -5.25 -22.01
CA LYS A 143 -13.83 -4.28 -23.09
C LYS A 143 -14.64 -3.04 -22.68
N ASP A 144 -14.14 -1.86 -22.99
CA ASP A 144 -14.78 -0.56 -22.74
C ASP A 144 -15.18 -0.36 -21.25
N LEU A 145 -14.40 -0.93 -20.32
CA LEU A 145 -14.63 -0.77 -18.88
C LEU A 145 -14.63 0.72 -18.49
N ASP A 146 -15.74 1.17 -17.92
CA ASP A 146 -15.86 2.53 -17.41
C ASP A 146 -15.25 2.64 -16.00
N TRP A 147 -14.04 3.17 -15.92
CA TRP A 147 -13.30 3.28 -14.68
C TRP A 147 -12.61 4.63 -14.49
N ILE A 148 -12.23 4.94 -13.25
CA ILE A 148 -11.44 6.13 -12.93
C ILE A 148 -10.59 5.90 -11.68
N LEU A 149 -9.40 6.48 -11.66
CA LEU A 149 -8.60 6.63 -10.44
C LEU A 149 -8.90 7.97 -9.79
N SER A 150 -9.16 7.97 -8.49
CA SER A 150 -9.46 9.15 -7.68
C SER A 150 -8.74 9.09 -6.33
N TYR A 151 -8.77 10.21 -5.60
CA TYR A 151 -8.03 10.33 -4.34
C TYR A 151 -8.93 10.86 -3.23
N GLN A 152 -8.91 10.16 -2.07
CA GLN A 152 -9.68 10.51 -0.88
C GLN A 152 -8.80 11.15 0.22
N SER A 153 -9.44 11.53 1.34
CA SER A 153 -8.76 12.05 2.54
C SER A 153 -7.96 13.33 2.29
N ARG A 154 -8.49 14.20 1.46
CA ARG A 154 -7.92 15.50 1.11
C ARG A 154 -8.38 16.53 2.15
N VAL A 155 -7.49 16.90 3.07
CA VAL A 155 -7.85 17.77 4.19
C VAL A 155 -6.98 19.03 4.27
N GLY A 156 -7.57 20.12 4.81
CA GLY A 156 -6.91 21.40 5.01
C GLY A 156 -6.61 22.17 3.71
N PRO A 157 -5.81 23.26 3.78
CA PRO A 157 -5.65 24.21 2.68
C PRO A 157 -4.64 23.80 1.62
N LEU A 158 -4.04 22.63 1.73
CA LEU A 158 -3.05 22.16 0.76
C LEU A 158 -3.69 21.75 -0.55
N LYS A 159 -2.95 21.94 -1.65
CA LYS A 159 -3.33 21.36 -2.93
C LYS A 159 -2.94 19.88 -2.95
N TRP A 160 -3.93 19.05 -3.20
CA TRP A 160 -3.84 17.59 -3.18
C TRP A 160 -3.91 17.00 -4.59
N VAL A 161 -3.33 15.82 -4.75
CA VAL A 161 -3.52 15.02 -5.97
C VAL A 161 -5.01 14.76 -6.19
N GLY A 162 -5.47 14.78 -7.43
CA GLY A 162 -6.87 14.58 -7.79
C GLY A 162 -7.05 13.65 -8.98
N PRO A 163 -8.30 13.44 -9.40
CA PRO A 163 -9.56 14.03 -8.91
C PRO A 163 -9.97 13.55 -7.51
N SER A 164 -10.91 14.26 -6.88
CA SER A 164 -11.51 13.90 -5.59
C SER A 164 -12.46 12.69 -5.75
N THR A 165 -12.36 11.72 -4.85
CA THR A 165 -13.27 10.57 -4.84
C THR A 165 -14.72 11.01 -4.60
N GLU A 166 -14.93 11.95 -3.69
CA GLU A 166 -16.26 12.48 -3.36
C GLU A 166 -16.91 13.13 -4.57
N ASP A 167 -16.17 13.96 -5.33
CA ASP A 167 -16.69 14.62 -6.53
C ASP A 167 -17.07 13.61 -7.62
N ILE A 168 -16.22 12.61 -7.84
CA ILE A 168 -16.46 11.53 -8.81
C ILE A 168 -17.70 10.71 -8.45
N ILE A 169 -17.90 10.39 -7.17
CA ILE A 169 -19.11 9.67 -6.71
C ILE A 169 -20.35 10.50 -6.99
N VAL A 170 -20.35 11.78 -6.60
CA VAL A 170 -21.51 12.68 -6.80
C VAL A 170 -21.85 12.84 -8.28
N GLU A 171 -20.84 13.02 -9.14
CA GLU A 171 -21.04 13.18 -10.58
C GLU A 171 -21.67 11.92 -11.20
N ASN A 172 -21.11 10.75 -10.94
CA ASN A 172 -21.58 9.49 -11.54
C ASN A 172 -22.91 9.01 -10.98
N SER A 173 -23.19 9.29 -9.69
CA SER A 173 -24.53 9.03 -9.11
C SER A 173 -25.63 9.83 -9.78
N LYS A 174 -25.38 11.09 -10.14
CA LYS A 174 -26.33 11.92 -10.91
C LYS A 174 -26.61 11.36 -12.31
N LEU A 175 -25.67 10.60 -12.88
CA LEU A 175 -25.83 9.92 -14.16
C LEU A 175 -26.54 8.55 -14.04
N GLY A 176 -27.00 8.19 -12.85
CA GLY A 176 -27.68 6.91 -12.57
C GLY A 176 -26.79 5.68 -12.69
N LYS A 177 -25.48 5.83 -12.53
CA LYS A 177 -24.53 4.70 -12.54
C LYS A 177 -24.44 4.03 -11.15
N HIS A 178 -24.31 2.72 -11.15
CA HIS A 178 -23.87 1.99 -9.97
C HIS A 178 -22.40 2.32 -9.69
N ILE A 179 -22.08 2.68 -8.45
CA ILE A 179 -20.72 2.98 -8.03
C ILE A 179 -20.11 1.72 -7.39
N VAL A 180 -18.98 1.32 -7.90
CA VAL A 180 -18.20 0.16 -7.43
C VAL A 180 -16.78 0.61 -7.06
#